data_5f741b75f3bf2e35a6afe40b1a64fc08
#
_entry.id   5f741b75f3bf2e35a6afe40b1a64fc08
#
_cell.length_a   1.000
_cell.length_b   1.000
_cell.length_c   1.000
_cell.angle_alpha   90.00
_cell.angle_beta   90.00
_cell.angle_gamma   90.00
#
_symmetry.space_group_name_H-M   'P 1'
#
loop_
_entity.id
_entity.type
_entity.pdbx_description
1 polymer ?
#
loop_
_entity_poly.entity_id
_entity_poly.type
_entity_poly.pdbx_seq_one_letter_code
_entity_poly.pdbx_strand_id
1 'polypeptide(L)'
;MAALTNAQRGNYELLYESCLVRPNRRAAVDQLVARITASRPRYQQVGKALGIPWYVVGIIHSLEASGNFTRHLHNGDPLTARTTHVPAGRPKTGKPPFTWEQSAIDALRYQGLAEWKDWSVPGTLFELEGYNGFGYRDHHPNVPSPYLWSFSNHYTRGKYVADGRFSPTAVSQQCGAAVLL
;
A
#
# COMPACT_ATOMS: atom_id res chain seq x y z
N MET A 1 1.96 -17.24 3.35
CA MET A 1 2.64 -15.96 3.06
C MET A 1 4.10 -16.23 2.75
N ALA A 2 4.71 -15.46 1.82
CA ALA A 2 6.15 -15.50 1.60
C ALA A 2 6.88 -15.08 2.89
N ALA A 3 8.07 -15.62 3.13
CA ALA A 3 8.86 -15.27 4.31
C ALA A 3 9.91 -14.21 3.93
N LEU A 4 10.02 -13.17 4.74
CA LEU A 4 11.07 -12.16 4.59
C LEU A 4 12.43 -12.75 4.94
N THR A 5 13.31 -12.94 3.96
CA THR A 5 14.65 -13.45 4.15
C THR A 5 15.61 -12.36 4.66
N ASN A 6 16.74 -12.77 5.27
CA ASN A 6 17.77 -11.82 5.70
C ASN A 6 18.36 -10.99 4.54
N ALA A 7 18.51 -11.59 3.37
CA ALA A 7 18.98 -10.89 2.17
C ALA A 7 17.99 -9.81 1.71
N GLN A 8 16.70 -10.12 1.71
CA GLN A 8 15.65 -9.13 1.40
C GLN A 8 15.60 -8.02 2.45
N ARG A 9 15.73 -8.37 3.73
CA ARG A 9 15.79 -7.40 4.83
C ARG A 9 16.89 -6.38 4.61
N GLY A 10 18.13 -6.83 4.40
CA GLY A 10 19.26 -5.93 4.14
C GLY A 10 19.08 -5.10 2.86
N ASN A 11 18.45 -5.66 1.82
CA ASN A 11 18.15 -4.91 0.60
C ASN A 11 17.12 -3.78 0.85
N TYR A 12 16.03 -4.04 1.60
CA TYR A 12 15.06 -3.00 1.95
C TYR A 12 15.67 -1.91 2.83
N GLU A 13 16.50 -2.27 3.81
CA GLU A 13 17.22 -1.32 4.67
C GLU A 13 18.10 -0.40 3.83
N LEU A 14 18.97 -0.97 2.99
CA LEU A 14 19.86 -0.19 2.12
C LEU A 14 19.10 0.77 1.20
N LEU A 15 18.03 0.28 0.56
CA LEU A 15 17.22 1.11 -0.33
C LEU A 15 16.46 2.21 0.44
N TYR A 16 15.96 1.91 1.64
CA TYR A 16 15.25 2.89 2.45
C TYR A 16 16.17 3.99 2.99
N GLU A 17 17.32 3.62 3.52
CA GLU A 17 18.34 4.57 4.05
C GLU A 17 18.87 5.52 2.97
N SER A 18 18.97 5.05 1.72
CA SER A 18 19.42 5.84 0.57
C SER A 18 18.28 6.45 -0.25
N CYS A 19 17.03 6.35 0.22
CA CYS A 19 15.85 6.86 -0.47
C CYS A 19 15.79 8.39 -0.41
N LEU A 20 15.86 9.02 -1.57
CA LEU A 20 15.74 10.47 -1.72
C LEU A 20 14.52 10.81 -2.57
N VAL A 21 13.61 11.61 -2.03
CA VAL A 21 12.47 12.14 -2.79
C VAL A 21 12.97 13.05 -3.90
N ARG A 22 12.51 12.84 -5.11
CA ARG A 22 12.87 13.70 -6.25
C ARG A 22 12.38 15.13 -6.01
N PRO A 23 13.22 16.17 -6.23
CA PRO A 23 12.85 17.57 -5.95
C PRO A 23 11.53 18.00 -6.59
N ASN A 24 11.28 17.61 -7.84
CA ASN A 24 10.06 17.92 -8.58
C ASN A 24 8.82 17.15 -8.11
N ARG A 25 8.95 16.21 -7.17
CA ARG A 25 7.86 15.44 -6.55
C ARG A 25 7.62 15.80 -5.08
N ARG A 26 8.51 16.59 -4.48
CA ARG A 26 8.48 16.92 -3.06
C ARG A 26 7.13 17.48 -2.61
N ALA A 27 6.62 18.50 -3.29
CA ALA A 27 5.35 19.12 -2.95
C ALA A 27 4.16 18.12 -3.00
N ALA A 28 4.17 17.20 -3.97
CA ALA A 28 3.14 16.17 -4.07
C ALA A 28 3.23 15.15 -2.92
N VAL A 29 4.44 14.77 -2.54
CA VAL A 29 4.69 13.87 -1.39
C VAL A 29 4.22 14.53 -0.10
N ASP A 30 4.62 15.78 0.15
CA ASP A 30 4.26 16.54 1.36
C ASP A 30 2.72 16.66 1.50
N GLN A 31 2.00 16.89 0.39
CA GLN A 31 0.53 16.92 0.38
C GLN A 31 -0.10 15.55 0.71
N LEU A 32 0.48 14.45 0.22
CA LEU A 32 0.01 13.10 0.53
C LEU A 32 0.23 12.77 2.00
N VAL A 33 1.43 13.03 2.52
CA VAL A 33 1.78 12.85 3.94
C VAL A 33 0.85 13.67 4.85
N ALA A 34 0.61 14.94 4.51
CA ALA A 34 -0.30 15.80 5.26
C ALA A 34 -1.73 15.23 5.32
N ARG A 35 -2.26 14.72 4.18
CA ARG A 35 -3.60 14.08 4.14
C ARG A 35 -3.66 12.80 4.97
N ILE A 36 -2.65 11.96 4.88
CA ILE A 36 -2.55 10.73 5.70
C ILE A 36 -2.51 11.10 7.17
N THR A 37 -1.68 12.06 7.56
CA THR A 37 -1.53 12.51 8.95
C THR A 37 -2.81 13.15 9.49
N ALA A 38 -3.50 13.97 8.72
CA ALA A 38 -4.78 14.56 9.11
C ALA A 38 -5.86 13.50 9.41
N SER A 39 -5.79 12.35 8.76
CA SER A 39 -6.72 11.24 8.97
C SER A 39 -6.25 10.20 9.99
N ARG A 40 -5.13 10.47 10.70
CA ARG A 40 -4.53 9.57 11.69
C ARG A 40 -5.51 8.94 12.68
N PRO A 41 -6.47 9.66 13.29
CA PRO A 41 -7.40 9.04 14.26
C PRO A 41 -8.19 7.86 13.66
N ARG A 42 -8.63 7.97 12.43
CA ARG A 42 -9.36 6.91 11.72
C ARG A 42 -8.46 5.71 11.44
N TYR A 43 -7.23 5.95 10.98
CA TYR A 43 -6.25 4.89 10.73
C TYR A 43 -5.80 4.20 12.03
N GLN A 44 -5.69 4.96 13.14
CA GLN A 44 -5.41 4.38 14.46
C GLN A 44 -6.52 3.44 14.94
N GLN A 45 -7.77 3.73 14.66
CA GLN A 45 -8.88 2.85 15.02
C GLN A 45 -8.75 1.49 14.32
N VAL A 46 -8.49 1.47 13.02
CA VAL A 46 -8.27 0.25 12.23
C VAL A 46 -7.00 -0.45 12.70
N GLY A 47 -5.90 0.28 12.83
CA GLY A 47 -4.61 -0.25 13.24
C GLY A 47 -4.65 -0.94 14.61
N LYS A 48 -5.31 -0.33 15.61
CA LYS A 48 -5.51 -0.93 16.94
C LYS A 48 -6.29 -2.25 16.88
N ALA A 49 -7.29 -2.34 16.01
CA ALA A 49 -8.11 -3.55 15.87
C ALA A 49 -7.35 -4.72 15.24
N LEU A 50 -6.26 -4.46 14.52
CA LEU A 50 -5.51 -5.45 13.74
C LEU A 50 -4.05 -5.63 14.17
N GLY A 51 -3.52 -4.79 15.06
CA GLY A 51 -2.10 -4.77 15.39
C GLY A 51 -1.22 -4.19 14.27
N ILE A 52 -1.78 -3.34 13.41
CA ILE A 52 -1.09 -2.71 12.27
C ILE A 52 -0.77 -1.26 12.62
N PRO A 53 0.45 -0.74 12.36
CA PRO A 53 0.75 0.66 12.53
C PRO A 53 -0.19 1.56 11.70
N TRP A 54 -0.68 2.63 12.28
CA TRP A 54 -1.67 3.53 11.65
C TRP A 54 -1.18 4.09 10.31
N TYR A 55 0.12 4.37 10.18
CA TYR A 55 0.71 4.90 8.95
C TYR A 55 0.69 3.86 7.81
N VAL A 56 0.84 2.58 8.11
CA VAL A 56 0.70 1.49 7.10
C VAL A 56 -0.72 1.48 6.55
N VAL A 57 -1.74 1.56 7.43
CA VAL A 57 -3.15 1.65 7.02
C VAL A 57 -3.39 2.88 6.13
N GLY A 58 -2.82 4.04 6.52
CA GLY A 58 -2.93 5.28 5.76
C GLY A 58 -2.25 5.23 4.39
N ILE A 59 -1.05 4.63 4.31
CA ILE A 59 -0.31 4.45 3.06
C ILE A 59 -1.12 3.56 2.11
N ILE A 60 -1.58 2.39 2.56
CA ILE A 60 -2.40 1.49 1.74
C ILE A 60 -3.65 2.23 1.24
N HIS A 61 -4.39 2.92 2.13
CA HIS A 61 -5.58 3.66 1.73
C HIS A 61 -5.29 4.77 0.72
N SER A 62 -4.16 5.46 0.86
CA SER A 62 -3.72 6.48 -0.10
C SER A 62 -3.43 5.88 -1.48
N LEU A 63 -2.78 4.72 -1.53
CA LEU A 63 -2.38 4.08 -2.78
C LEU A 63 -3.55 3.38 -3.48
N GLU A 64 -4.39 2.66 -2.73
CA GLU A 64 -5.47 1.84 -3.31
C GLU A 64 -6.75 2.63 -3.61
N ALA A 65 -7.05 3.65 -2.81
CA ALA A 65 -8.32 4.36 -2.90
C ALA A 65 -8.18 5.90 -2.88
N SER A 66 -6.97 6.43 -3.10
CA SER A 66 -6.67 7.87 -3.06
C SER A 66 -7.14 8.56 -1.77
N GLY A 67 -7.22 7.81 -0.66
CA GLY A 67 -7.73 8.30 0.63
C GLY A 67 -9.23 8.55 0.66
N ASN A 68 -10.02 7.93 -0.20
CA ASN A 68 -11.47 8.13 -0.27
C ASN A 68 -12.22 7.28 0.78
N PHE A 69 -12.67 7.94 1.84
CA PHE A 69 -13.41 7.31 2.94
C PHE A 69 -14.87 6.93 2.63
N THR A 70 -15.36 7.14 1.42
CA THR A 70 -16.73 6.76 1.01
C THR A 70 -16.76 5.43 0.24
N ARG A 71 -15.61 4.79 0.06
CA ARG A 71 -15.43 3.59 -0.74
C ARG A 71 -14.83 2.44 0.07
N HIS A 72 -15.19 1.21 -0.29
CA HIS A 72 -14.56 0.01 0.27
C HIS A 72 -13.08 -0.04 -0.08
N LEU A 73 -12.24 -0.37 0.93
CA LEU A 73 -10.81 -0.57 0.71
C LEU A 73 -10.51 -1.82 -0.12
N HIS A 74 -11.43 -2.76 -0.24
CA HIS A 74 -11.28 -3.99 -1.04
C HIS A 74 -11.13 -3.73 -2.54
N ASN A 75 -11.93 -2.81 -3.09
CA ASN A 75 -12.08 -2.67 -4.55
C ASN A 75 -12.69 -1.33 -4.99
N GLY A 76 -12.93 -0.40 -4.08
CA GLY A 76 -13.49 0.92 -4.39
C GLY A 76 -15.01 0.96 -4.56
N ASP A 77 -15.75 -0.11 -4.30
CA ASP A 77 -17.23 -0.09 -4.31
C ASP A 77 -17.78 0.84 -3.22
N PRO A 78 -19.02 1.38 -3.39
CA PRO A 78 -19.65 2.23 -2.38
C PRO A 78 -19.93 1.49 -1.07
N LEU A 79 -19.72 2.15 0.07
CA LEU A 79 -19.98 1.61 1.42
C LEU A 79 -21.48 1.39 1.72
N THR A 80 -22.37 1.86 0.86
CA THR A 80 -23.85 1.73 0.99
C THR A 80 -24.34 0.30 0.80
N ALA A 81 -23.52 -0.60 0.25
CA ALA A 81 -23.81 -2.00 0.03
C ALA A 81 -22.57 -2.85 0.30
N ARG A 82 -22.67 -4.17 0.23
CA ARG A 82 -21.51 -5.06 0.15
C ARG A 82 -20.84 -4.92 -1.21
N THR A 83 -19.55 -5.26 -1.28
CA THR A 83 -18.82 -5.25 -2.56
C THR A 83 -19.50 -6.14 -3.61
N THR A 84 -19.57 -5.67 -4.83
CA THR A 84 -20.08 -6.38 -6.01
C THR A 84 -18.97 -6.84 -6.94
N HIS A 85 -17.90 -6.06 -7.05
CA HIS A 85 -16.68 -6.48 -7.74
C HIS A 85 -15.81 -7.37 -6.83
N VAL A 86 -14.82 -8.03 -7.41
CA VAL A 86 -13.91 -8.94 -6.70
C VAL A 86 -13.04 -8.14 -5.69
N PRO A 87 -12.95 -8.61 -4.44
CA PRO A 87 -13.67 -9.70 -3.80
C PRO A 87 -15.13 -9.33 -3.48
N ALA A 88 -16.11 -10.06 -4.03
CA ALA A 88 -17.52 -9.78 -3.87
C ALA A 88 -18.09 -10.21 -2.50
N GLY A 89 -19.17 -9.54 -2.06
CA GLY A 89 -19.91 -9.88 -0.83
C GLY A 89 -19.17 -9.49 0.46
N ARG A 90 -18.32 -8.46 0.41
CA ARG A 90 -17.56 -7.95 1.57
C ARG A 90 -18.13 -6.63 2.10
N PRO A 91 -17.95 -6.32 3.40
CA PRO A 91 -17.51 -7.16 4.51
C PRO A 91 -18.45 -8.35 4.79
N LYS A 92 -17.91 -9.46 5.32
CA LYS A 92 -18.74 -10.66 5.64
C LYS A 92 -19.64 -10.43 6.85
N THR A 93 -19.24 -9.59 7.78
CA THR A 93 -20.00 -9.28 9.01
C THR A 93 -20.58 -7.86 8.96
N GLY A 94 -21.59 -7.60 9.78
CA GLY A 94 -22.30 -6.32 9.81
C GLY A 94 -23.36 -6.19 8.72
N LYS A 95 -23.99 -5.02 8.66
CA LYS A 95 -25.01 -4.65 7.66
C LYS A 95 -24.66 -3.30 7.05
N PRO A 96 -24.91 -3.09 5.74
CA PRO A 96 -24.76 -1.77 5.14
C PRO A 96 -25.82 -0.76 5.68
N PRO A 97 -25.52 0.56 5.62
CA PRO A 97 -24.26 1.14 5.15
C PRO A 97 -23.12 0.85 6.13
N PHE A 98 -21.93 0.55 5.60
CA PHE A 98 -20.74 0.29 6.39
C PHE A 98 -19.99 1.60 6.68
N THR A 99 -19.29 1.65 7.83
CA THR A 99 -18.25 2.65 8.04
C THR A 99 -17.01 2.24 7.25
N TRP A 100 -16.17 3.23 6.92
CA TRP A 100 -14.91 2.93 6.26
C TRP A 100 -14.02 2.00 7.12
N GLU A 101 -14.01 2.23 8.43
CA GLU A 101 -13.22 1.43 9.39
C GLU A 101 -13.65 -0.04 9.40
N GLN A 102 -14.95 -0.32 9.36
CA GLN A 102 -15.48 -1.68 9.25
C GLN A 102 -15.00 -2.35 7.95
N SER A 103 -15.08 -1.63 6.85
CA SER A 103 -14.59 -2.10 5.55
C SER A 103 -13.08 -2.33 5.54
N ALA A 104 -12.30 -1.38 6.07
CA ALA A 104 -10.84 -1.47 6.09
C ALA A 104 -10.36 -2.64 6.97
N ILE A 105 -10.97 -2.85 8.14
CA ILE A 105 -10.66 -4.00 9.00
C ILE A 105 -10.91 -5.32 8.26
N ASP A 106 -12.03 -5.46 7.57
CA ASP A 106 -12.34 -6.67 6.79
C ASP A 106 -11.37 -6.85 5.62
N ALA A 107 -11.03 -5.77 4.90
CA ALA A 107 -10.11 -5.81 3.76
C ALA A 107 -8.69 -6.24 4.18
N LEU A 108 -8.14 -5.61 5.21
CA LEU A 108 -6.78 -5.89 5.67
C LEU A 108 -6.65 -7.29 6.31
N ARG A 109 -7.72 -7.80 6.97
CA ARG A 109 -7.79 -9.20 7.40
C ARG A 109 -7.83 -10.14 6.21
N TYR A 110 -8.64 -9.84 5.21
CA TYR A 110 -8.76 -10.65 4.00
C TYR A 110 -7.43 -10.78 3.26
N GLN A 111 -6.63 -9.72 3.26
CA GLN A 111 -5.28 -9.71 2.68
C GLN A 111 -4.20 -10.34 3.58
N GLY A 112 -4.56 -10.72 4.82
CA GLY A 112 -3.63 -11.39 5.74
C GLY A 112 -2.74 -10.47 6.57
N LEU A 113 -2.87 -9.13 6.45
CA LEU A 113 -1.99 -8.20 7.17
C LEU A 113 -2.14 -8.29 8.70
N ALA A 114 -3.26 -8.76 9.23
CA ALA A 114 -3.46 -8.94 10.67
C ALA A 114 -2.55 -10.04 11.26
N GLU A 115 -2.07 -10.96 10.44
CA GLU A 115 -1.19 -12.05 10.85
C GLU A 115 0.29 -11.63 10.89
N TRP A 116 0.65 -10.56 10.18
CA TRP A 116 2.01 -10.04 10.16
C TRP A 116 2.37 -9.34 11.47
N LYS A 117 3.60 -9.55 11.98
CA LYS A 117 4.04 -9.02 13.28
C LYS A 117 5.31 -8.16 13.18
N ASP A 118 6.04 -8.27 12.09
CA ASP A 118 7.29 -7.53 11.90
C ASP A 118 7.05 -6.19 11.21
N TRP A 119 6.73 -5.17 12.00
CA TRP A 119 6.54 -3.80 11.52
C TRP A 119 7.81 -2.94 11.61
N SER A 120 9.00 -3.55 11.62
CA SER A 120 10.25 -2.85 11.29
C SER A 120 10.19 -2.27 9.87
N VAL A 121 11.08 -1.34 9.53
CA VAL A 121 11.10 -0.76 8.17
C VAL A 121 11.17 -1.85 7.09
N PRO A 122 12.11 -2.82 7.14
CA PRO A 122 12.12 -3.90 6.14
C PRO A 122 10.86 -4.75 6.13
N GLY A 123 10.32 -5.09 7.31
CA GLY A 123 9.09 -5.87 7.42
C GLY A 123 7.88 -5.14 6.86
N THR A 124 7.79 -3.83 7.11
CA THR A 124 6.74 -2.97 6.54
C THR A 124 6.84 -2.89 5.02
N LEU A 125 8.04 -2.68 4.47
CA LEU A 125 8.26 -2.60 3.03
C LEU A 125 7.98 -3.93 2.33
N PHE A 126 8.33 -5.06 2.96
CA PHE A 126 8.02 -6.39 2.47
C PHE A 126 6.50 -6.61 2.37
N GLU A 127 5.75 -6.27 3.41
CA GLU A 127 4.29 -6.40 3.41
C GLU A 127 3.62 -5.46 2.39
N LEU A 128 4.11 -4.22 2.28
CA LEU A 128 3.61 -3.27 1.28
C LEU A 128 3.92 -3.74 -0.16
N GLU A 129 5.11 -4.32 -0.43
CA GLU A 129 5.41 -4.92 -1.73
C GLU A 129 4.51 -6.13 -1.99
N GLY A 130 4.35 -7.00 -1.00
CA GLY A 130 3.48 -8.18 -1.08
C GLY A 130 2.00 -7.83 -1.32
N TYR A 131 1.53 -6.72 -0.78
CA TYR A 131 0.18 -6.21 -1.01
C TYR A 131 -0.09 -5.92 -2.51
N ASN A 132 0.91 -5.38 -3.19
CA ASN A 132 0.86 -5.18 -4.65
C ASN A 132 1.26 -6.43 -5.47
N GLY A 133 1.84 -7.44 -4.80
CA GLY A 133 2.43 -8.63 -5.41
C GLY A 133 3.92 -8.45 -5.75
N PHE A 134 4.68 -9.56 -5.65
CA PHE A 134 6.12 -9.59 -5.89
C PHE A 134 6.53 -9.66 -7.36
N GLY A 135 5.62 -9.39 -8.30
CA GLY A 135 5.85 -9.54 -9.74
C GLY A 135 7.07 -8.77 -10.29
N TYR A 136 7.41 -7.62 -9.69
CA TYR A 136 8.65 -6.91 -10.08
C TYR A 136 9.88 -7.68 -9.63
N ARG A 137 9.90 -8.15 -8.40
CA ARG A 137 11.01 -8.94 -7.85
C ARG A 137 11.22 -10.24 -8.60
N ASP A 138 10.13 -10.91 -8.98
CA ASP A 138 10.16 -12.23 -9.61
C ASP A 138 10.50 -12.15 -11.10
N HIS A 139 10.00 -11.13 -11.81
CA HIS A 139 10.08 -11.07 -13.27
C HIS A 139 10.93 -9.90 -13.80
N HIS A 140 11.15 -8.87 -12.98
CA HIS A 140 11.89 -7.65 -13.36
C HIS A 140 12.84 -7.20 -12.26
N PRO A 141 13.79 -8.05 -11.79
CA PRO A 141 14.62 -7.79 -10.61
C PRO A 141 15.48 -6.53 -10.71
N ASN A 142 15.73 -6.05 -11.94
CA ASN A 142 16.47 -4.82 -12.21
C ASN A 142 15.59 -3.54 -12.14
N VAL A 143 14.29 -3.70 -11.89
CA VAL A 143 13.34 -2.58 -11.77
C VAL A 143 12.78 -2.55 -10.35
N PRO A 144 13.28 -1.66 -9.48
CA PRO A 144 12.67 -1.47 -8.18
C PRO A 144 11.17 -1.18 -8.32
N SER A 145 10.36 -1.91 -7.55
CA SER A 145 8.89 -1.82 -7.64
C SER A 145 8.41 -0.37 -7.56
N PRO A 146 7.71 0.16 -8.55
CA PRO A 146 7.16 1.51 -8.47
C PRO A 146 6.13 1.68 -7.36
N TYR A 147 5.50 0.59 -6.92
CA TYR A 147 4.61 0.62 -5.77
C TYR A 147 5.33 1.05 -4.48
N LEU A 148 6.62 0.70 -4.34
CA LEU A 148 7.45 1.14 -3.22
C LEU A 148 8.23 2.43 -3.53
N TRP A 149 8.87 2.52 -4.70
CA TRP A 149 9.98 3.45 -4.93
C TRP A 149 9.67 4.58 -5.91
N SER A 150 8.47 4.64 -6.51
CA SER A 150 8.11 5.76 -7.39
C SER A 150 8.18 7.09 -6.62
N PHE A 151 8.58 8.15 -7.30
CA PHE A 151 8.90 9.48 -6.78
C PHE A 151 10.25 9.57 -6.03
N SER A 152 11.00 8.47 -5.90
CA SER A 152 12.35 8.50 -5.34
C SER A 152 13.44 8.38 -6.40
N ASN A 153 14.70 8.51 -5.96
CA ASN A 153 15.91 8.27 -6.76
C ASN A 153 16.04 6.82 -7.24
N HIS A 154 15.40 5.84 -6.57
CA HIS A 154 15.50 4.42 -6.89
C HIS A 154 14.65 3.98 -8.08
N TYR A 155 13.64 4.75 -8.47
CA TYR A 155 12.77 4.37 -9.59
C TYR A 155 12.82 5.40 -10.72
N THR A 156 13.02 4.95 -11.94
CA THR A 156 13.02 5.81 -13.14
C THR A 156 11.88 5.48 -14.09
N ARG A 157 11.74 4.22 -14.47
CA ARG A 157 10.77 3.72 -15.45
C ARG A 157 10.61 2.21 -15.34
N GLY A 158 9.66 1.67 -16.06
CA GLY A 158 9.29 0.25 -16.06
C GLY A 158 8.09 0.00 -15.14
N LYS A 159 6.94 -0.34 -15.73
CA LYS A 159 5.74 -0.68 -14.95
C LYS A 159 4.81 -1.61 -15.72
N TYR A 160 4.02 -2.36 -14.98
CA TYR A 160 2.86 -3.04 -15.56
C TYR A 160 1.81 -2.00 -15.96
N VAL A 161 1.39 -2.03 -17.22
CA VAL A 161 0.37 -1.12 -17.80
C VAL A 161 -0.99 -1.79 -17.92
N ALA A 162 -1.04 -3.10 -17.78
CA ALA A 162 -2.21 -3.95 -17.67
C ALA A 162 -1.79 -5.24 -16.99
N ASP A 163 -2.75 -6.11 -16.64
CA ASP A 163 -2.45 -7.42 -16.06
C ASP A 163 -1.54 -8.23 -17.00
N GLY A 164 -0.44 -8.74 -16.44
CA GLY A 164 0.60 -9.49 -17.17
C GLY A 164 1.36 -8.70 -18.24
N ARG A 165 1.07 -7.40 -18.47
CA ARG A 165 1.71 -6.60 -19.53
C ARG A 165 2.65 -5.53 -18.98
N PHE A 166 3.93 -5.83 -18.98
CA PHE A 166 4.99 -4.90 -18.57
C PHE A 166 5.42 -3.98 -19.72
N SER A 167 5.67 -2.71 -19.41
CA SER A 167 6.27 -1.71 -20.32
C SER A 167 7.59 -1.19 -19.73
N PRO A 168 8.74 -1.39 -20.41
CA PRO A 168 10.03 -0.95 -19.90
C PRO A 168 10.22 0.58 -19.94
N THR A 169 9.37 1.30 -20.66
CA THR A 169 9.45 2.76 -20.82
C THR A 169 8.40 3.54 -20.03
N ALA A 170 7.30 2.90 -19.66
CA ALA A 170 6.24 3.57 -18.90
C ALA A 170 6.72 3.97 -17.50
N VAL A 171 6.24 5.12 -17.03
CA VAL A 171 6.60 5.70 -15.73
C VAL A 171 5.37 5.77 -14.82
N SER A 172 5.51 5.31 -13.57
CA SER A 172 4.46 5.43 -12.57
C SER A 172 4.25 6.90 -12.18
N GLN A 173 2.98 7.32 -12.13
CA GLN A 173 2.56 8.64 -11.65
C GLN A 173 1.99 8.59 -10.22
N GLN A 174 1.96 7.41 -9.62
CA GLN A 174 1.58 7.22 -8.22
C GLN A 174 2.82 7.33 -7.33
N CYS A 175 2.70 7.92 -6.15
CA CYS A 175 3.77 7.96 -5.15
C CYS A 175 4.07 6.55 -4.64
N GLY A 176 5.32 6.25 -4.37
CA GLY A 176 5.71 4.97 -3.78
C GLY A 176 5.45 4.91 -2.28
N ALA A 177 5.14 3.71 -1.77
CA ALA A 177 4.85 3.48 -0.35
C ALA A 177 6.06 3.81 0.56
N ALA A 178 7.28 3.47 0.15
CA ALA A 178 8.50 3.78 0.88
C ALA A 178 8.78 5.28 0.98
N VAL A 179 8.27 6.05 0.01
CA VAL A 179 8.40 7.52 0.00
C VAL A 179 7.42 8.18 0.98
N LEU A 180 6.31 7.49 1.30
CA LEU A 180 5.30 7.94 2.25
C LEU A 180 5.57 7.46 3.69
N LEU A 181 6.45 6.47 3.86
CA LEU A 181 6.87 5.89 5.14
C LEU A 181 7.90 6.79 5.85
#